data_9f23c99d559f408662623072428916f1
#
_entry.id   9f23c99d559f408662623072428916f1
#
_cell.length_a   1.000
_cell.length_b   1.000
_cell.length_c   1.000
_cell.angle_alpha   90.00
_cell.angle_beta   90.00
_cell.angle_gamma   90.00
#
_symmetry.space_group_name_H-M   'P 1'
#
loop_
_entity.id
_entity.type
_entity.pdbx_description
1 polymer ?
#
loop_
_entity_poly.entity_id
_entity_poly.type
_entity_poly.pdbx_seq_one_letter_code
_entity_poly.pdbx_strand_id
1 'polypeptide(L)'
;MIDATRKVILYTGSPGVGKTTLVRQSIPRLQLLGARGFTTAEIREGNERVGFSISTLDGREGILAHMSISGSPRLGRYGINLRYIEQLMVGEMEIALDRKCPLLADEFGAMEMNSANFARLSLKVVDELPLVVGVVRERPHPICDQLKRSSGVQVIKVSRENREQLRKELLEYLETF
;
A
#
# COMPACT_ATOMS: atom_id res chain seq x y z
N MET A 1 -11.55 -16.02 -0.10
CA MET A 1 -12.61 -15.40 -0.95
C MET A 1 -12.83 -13.97 -0.49
N ILE A 2 -12.89 -13.02 -1.43
CA ILE A 2 -13.21 -11.62 -1.14
C ILE A 2 -14.70 -11.50 -0.85
N ASP A 3 -15.02 -10.84 0.26
CA ASP A 3 -16.39 -10.51 0.64
C ASP A 3 -16.83 -9.26 -0.15
N ALA A 4 -17.77 -9.41 -1.07
CA ALA A 4 -18.26 -8.34 -1.94
C ALA A 4 -18.95 -7.18 -1.18
N THR A 5 -19.25 -7.35 0.08
CA THR A 5 -19.80 -6.28 0.92
C THR A 5 -18.73 -5.36 1.53
N ARG A 6 -17.45 -5.75 1.41
CA ARG A 6 -16.31 -5.00 1.96
C ARG A 6 -15.76 -4.02 0.94
N LYS A 7 -15.48 -2.80 1.37
CA LYS A 7 -14.88 -1.75 0.54
C LYS A 7 -13.36 -1.72 0.63
N VAL A 8 -12.78 -2.32 1.66
CA VAL A 8 -11.35 -2.26 1.93
C VAL A 8 -10.78 -3.66 1.97
N ILE A 9 -9.92 -3.96 1.01
CA ILE A 9 -9.24 -5.25 0.90
C ILE A 9 -7.75 -5.04 1.16
N LEU A 10 -7.28 -5.52 2.31
CA LEU A 10 -5.88 -5.43 2.71
C LEU A 10 -5.22 -6.81 2.70
N TYR A 11 -4.19 -6.96 1.89
CA TYR A 11 -3.38 -8.16 1.85
C TYR A 11 -2.25 -8.09 2.87
N THR A 12 -2.01 -9.19 3.58
CA THR A 12 -0.92 -9.32 4.54
C THR A 12 -0.18 -10.66 4.34
N GLY A 13 0.97 -10.83 4.96
CA GLY A 13 1.77 -12.06 4.87
C GLY A 13 3.26 -11.77 4.84
N SER A 14 4.05 -12.83 4.92
CA SER A 14 5.51 -12.76 5.01
C SER A 14 6.16 -12.02 3.82
N PRO A 15 7.33 -11.42 3.99
CA PRO A 15 8.09 -10.84 2.87
C PRO A 15 8.31 -11.87 1.74
N GLY A 16 8.21 -11.43 0.49
CA GLY A 16 8.51 -12.26 -0.69
C GLY A 16 7.43 -13.25 -1.10
N VAL A 17 6.24 -13.29 -0.46
CA VAL A 17 5.14 -14.20 -0.87
C VAL A 17 4.38 -13.72 -2.11
N GLY A 18 4.61 -12.48 -2.57
CA GLY A 18 4.01 -11.95 -3.79
C GLY A 18 2.86 -10.94 -3.58
N LYS A 19 2.73 -10.34 -2.39
CA LYS A 19 1.69 -9.33 -2.10
C LYS A 19 1.70 -8.15 -3.07
N THR A 20 2.86 -7.49 -3.21
CA THR A 20 3.06 -6.37 -4.16
C THR A 20 2.73 -6.78 -5.59
N THR A 21 3.16 -7.97 -6.03
CA THR A 21 2.85 -8.49 -7.37
C THR A 21 1.35 -8.66 -7.54
N LEU A 22 0.66 -9.21 -6.54
CA LEU A 22 -0.79 -9.43 -6.56
C LEU A 22 -1.53 -8.09 -6.74
N VAL A 23 -1.23 -7.08 -5.91
CA VAL A 23 -1.94 -5.79 -6.00
C VAL A 23 -1.57 -5.00 -7.27
N ARG A 24 -0.32 -5.10 -7.75
CA ARG A 24 0.10 -4.43 -8.99
C ARG A 24 -0.64 -4.95 -10.23
N GLN A 25 -1.00 -6.21 -10.26
CA GLN A 25 -1.75 -6.79 -11.38
C GLN A 25 -3.19 -6.24 -11.47
N SER A 26 -3.71 -5.62 -10.42
CA SER A 26 -5.00 -4.93 -10.45
C SER A 26 -4.93 -3.47 -10.94
N ILE A 27 -3.73 -2.91 -11.12
CA ILE A 27 -3.53 -1.50 -11.51
C ILE A 27 -4.32 -1.13 -12.78
N PRO A 28 -4.27 -1.90 -13.89
CA PRO A 28 -5.00 -1.52 -15.10
C PRO A 28 -6.51 -1.38 -14.85
N ARG A 29 -7.08 -2.27 -14.05
CA ARG A 29 -8.52 -2.20 -13.71
C ARG A 29 -8.81 -1.03 -12.77
N LEU A 30 -8.00 -0.82 -11.76
CA LEU A 30 -8.14 0.32 -10.84
C LEU A 30 -8.01 1.66 -11.56
N GLN A 31 -7.12 1.78 -12.55
CA GLN A 31 -6.99 2.99 -13.36
C GLN A 31 -8.25 3.27 -14.20
N LEU A 32 -8.91 2.24 -14.73
CA LEU A 32 -10.21 2.41 -15.40
C LEU A 32 -11.31 2.92 -14.45
N LEU A 33 -11.21 2.62 -13.15
CA LEU A 33 -12.09 3.13 -12.11
C LEU A 33 -11.67 4.53 -11.61
N GLY A 34 -10.66 5.16 -12.21
CA GLY A 34 -10.16 6.47 -11.82
C GLY A 34 -9.36 6.47 -10.51
N ALA A 35 -8.82 5.32 -10.11
CA ALA A 35 -8.08 5.18 -8.86
C ALA A 35 -6.83 6.07 -8.80
N ARG A 36 -6.54 6.53 -7.59
CA ARG A 36 -5.26 7.11 -7.19
C ARG A 36 -4.44 6.09 -6.40
N GLY A 37 -3.18 6.38 -6.15
CA GLY A 37 -2.40 5.52 -5.28
C GLY A 37 -0.95 5.38 -5.64
N PHE A 38 -0.29 4.48 -4.91
CA PHE A 38 1.15 4.28 -4.96
C PHE A 38 1.51 2.81 -4.75
N THR A 39 2.68 2.46 -5.26
CA THR A 39 3.35 1.18 -5.01
C THR A 39 4.79 1.42 -4.58
N THR A 40 5.37 0.44 -3.87
CA THR A 40 6.78 0.45 -3.49
C THR A 40 7.54 -0.69 -4.14
N ALA A 41 8.83 -0.50 -4.38
CA ALA A 41 9.71 -1.54 -4.89
C ALA A 41 11.07 -1.52 -4.19
N GLU A 42 11.73 -2.67 -4.13
CA GLU A 42 13.11 -2.74 -3.66
C GLU A 42 14.06 -2.09 -4.67
N ILE A 43 14.99 -1.27 -4.18
CA ILE A 43 16.17 -0.82 -4.94
C ILE A 43 17.31 -1.77 -4.61
N ARG A 44 17.90 -2.37 -5.64
CA ARG A 44 19.00 -3.34 -5.47
C ARG A 44 20.24 -2.92 -6.25
N GLU A 45 21.39 -3.12 -5.64
CA GLU A 45 22.72 -3.04 -6.26
C GLU A 45 23.32 -4.45 -6.24
N GLY A 46 23.38 -5.10 -7.39
CA GLY A 46 23.68 -6.53 -7.48
C GLY A 46 22.68 -7.36 -6.68
N ASN A 47 23.17 -8.15 -5.75
CA ASN A 47 22.33 -8.99 -4.87
C ASN A 47 21.90 -8.28 -3.57
N GLU A 48 22.42 -7.08 -3.31
CA GLU A 48 22.11 -6.34 -2.09
C GLU A 48 20.90 -5.41 -2.28
N ARG A 49 19.97 -5.42 -1.31
CA ARG A 49 18.92 -4.43 -1.24
C ARG A 49 19.45 -3.18 -0.54
N VAL A 50 19.52 -2.07 -1.27
CA VAL A 50 20.07 -0.79 -0.78
C VAL A 50 18.98 0.21 -0.41
N GLY A 51 17.73 -0.01 -0.84
CA GLY A 51 16.64 0.91 -0.54
C GLY A 51 15.27 0.45 -1.07
N PHE A 52 14.35 1.39 -1.08
CA PHE A 52 12.99 1.26 -1.59
C PHE A 52 12.59 2.50 -2.37
N SER A 53 11.91 2.32 -3.48
CA SER A 53 11.31 3.39 -4.29
C SER A 53 9.81 3.48 -4.07
N ILE A 54 9.25 4.63 -4.41
CA ILE A 54 7.81 4.89 -4.52
C ILE A 54 7.50 5.16 -5.99
N SER A 55 6.41 4.62 -6.50
CA SER A 55 5.83 4.99 -7.79
C SER A 55 4.33 5.21 -7.62
N THR A 56 3.83 6.37 -8.03
CA THR A 56 2.39 6.68 -8.03
C THR A 56 1.72 6.14 -9.30
N LEU A 57 0.39 5.98 -9.28
CA LEU A 57 -0.35 5.47 -10.45
C LEU A 57 -0.35 6.47 -11.63
N ASP A 58 -0.05 7.74 -11.39
CA ASP A 58 0.13 8.76 -12.45
C ASP A 58 1.59 8.91 -12.92
N GLY A 59 2.50 8.03 -12.47
CA GLY A 59 3.87 7.92 -12.98
C GLY A 59 4.91 8.80 -12.29
N ARG A 60 4.59 9.46 -11.17
CA ARG A 60 5.62 10.15 -10.36
C ARG A 60 6.40 9.13 -9.54
N GLU A 61 7.70 9.39 -9.36
CA GLU A 61 8.59 8.48 -8.67
C GLU A 61 9.44 9.19 -7.60
N GLY A 62 9.89 8.43 -6.62
CA GLY A 62 10.78 8.91 -5.56
C GLY A 62 11.43 7.78 -4.78
N ILE A 63 12.37 8.13 -3.91
CA ILE A 63 13.04 7.18 -3.01
C ILE A 63 12.35 7.23 -1.65
N LEU A 64 11.69 6.12 -1.26
CA LEU A 64 11.07 5.96 0.06
C LEU A 64 12.11 5.90 1.17
N ALA A 65 13.11 5.05 1.00
CA ALA A 65 14.17 4.85 1.97
C ALA A 65 15.44 4.32 1.30
N HIS A 66 16.61 4.70 1.79
CA HIS A 66 17.86 4.26 1.22
C HIS A 66 18.99 4.24 2.28
N MET A 67 19.99 3.36 2.09
CA MET A 67 21.14 3.27 3.00
C MET A 67 21.97 4.55 3.03
N SER A 68 22.05 5.27 1.90
CA SER A 68 22.80 6.54 1.78
C SER A 68 22.10 7.75 2.39
N ILE A 69 20.80 7.65 2.73
CA ILE A 69 20.11 8.72 3.40
C ILE A 69 20.58 8.79 4.86
N SER A 70 21.23 9.90 5.20
CA SER A 70 21.69 10.20 6.55
C SER A 70 20.60 10.87 7.38
N GLY A 71 20.76 10.83 8.70
CA GLY A 71 19.81 11.47 9.63
C GLY A 71 18.67 10.58 10.06
N SER A 72 17.58 11.19 10.52
CA SER A 72 16.40 10.53 11.09
C SER A 72 15.13 10.98 10.35
N PRO A 73 14.08 10.15 10.26
CA PRO A 73 13.97 8.82 10.87
C PRO A 73 14.70 7.71 10.10
N ARG A 74 14.88 6.58 10.77
CA ARG A 74 15.49 5.37 10.19
C ARG A 74 14.70 4.11 10.55
N LEU A 75 14.70 3.14 9.64
CA LEU A 75 14.25 1.78 9.93
C LEU A 75 15.39 0.79 9.60
N GLY A 76 15.98 0.22 10.64
CA GLY A 76 17.19 -0.57 10.49
C GLY A 76 18.30 0.26 9.83
N ARG A 77 18.85 -0.24 8.72
CA ARG A 77 19.96 0.42 8.00
C ARG A 77 19.50 1.52 7.02
N TYR A 78 18.19 1.68 6.78
CA TYR A 78 17.66 2.62 5.80
C TYR A 78 17.26 3.94 6.46
N GLY A 79 17.75 5.06 5.95
CA GLY A 79 17.18 6.39 6.23
C GLY A 79 15.90 6.57 5.45
N ILE A 80 14.88 7.14 6.07
CA ILE A 80 13.53 7.31 5.49
C ILE A 80 13.39 8.71 4.91
N ASN A 81 12.87 8.81 3.70
CA ASN A 81 12.61 10.07 3.03
C ASN A 81 11.19 10.57 3.31
N LEU A 82 11.00 11.24 4.43
CA LEU A 82 9.69 11.81 4.80
C LEU A 82 9.14 12.74 3.73
N ARG A 83 9.99 13.50 3.01
CA ARG A 83 9.55 14.41 1.97
C ARG A 83 8.80 13.67 0.86
N TYR A 84 9.30 12.54 0.39
CA TYR A 84 8.63 11.77 -0.65
C TYR A 84 7.39 11.02 -0.12
N ILE A 85 7.37 10.60 1.14
CA ILE A 85 6.14 10.08 1.75
C ILE A 85 5.05 11.16 1.71
N GLU A 86 5.36 12.39 2.16
CA GLU A 86 4.41 13.50 2.14
C GLU A 86 3.97 13.88 0.72
N GLN A 87 4.92 14.07 -0.19
CA GLN A 87 4.60 14.56 -1.54
C GLN A 87 3.90 13.54 -2.43
N LEU A 88 4.27 12.26 -2.34
CA LEU A 88 3.77 11.22 -3.23
C LEU A 88 2.66 10.39 -2.56
N MET A 89 2.89 9.81 -1.39
CA MET A 89 1.92 8.91 -0.79
C MET A 89 0.77 9.67 -0.11
N VAL A 90 1.09 10.64 0.75
CA VAL A 90 0.08 11.49 1.39
C VAL A 90 -0.69 12.28 0.34
N GLY A 91 0.00 12.86 -0.65
CA GLY A 91 -0.65 13.56 -1.76
C GLY A 91 -1.64 12.71 -2.55
N GLU A 92 -1.31 11.43 -2.84
CA GLU A 92 -2.26 10.51 -3.48
C GLU A 92 -3.48 10.21 -2.61
N MET A 93 -3.28 10.04 -1.31
CA MET A 93 -4.37 9.80 -0.36
C MET A 93 -5.30 11.02 -0.25
N GLU A 94 -4.76 12.24 -0.21
CA GLU A 94 -5.53 13.48 -0.20
C GLU A 94 -6.35 13.64 -1.47
N ILE A 95 -5.74 13.43 -2.64
CA ILE A 95 -6.45 13.48 -3.92
C ILE A 95 -7.57 12.43 -3.98
N ALA A 96 -7.32 11.21 -3.49
CA ALA A 96 -8.33 10.17 -3.45
C ALA A 96 -9.52 10.56 -2.55
N LEU A 97 -9.26 11.14 -1.39
CA LEU A 97 -10.29 11.63 -0.46
C LEU A 97 -11.11 12.76 -1.07
N ASP A 98 -10.47 13.74 -1.70
CA ASP A 98 -11.14 14.88 -2.33
C ASP A 98 -12.04 14.45 -3.49
N ARG A 99 -11.55 13.52 -4.32
CA ARG A 99 -12.28 13.02 -5.49
C ARG A 99 -13.26 11.90 -5.18
N LYS A 100 -13.22 11.34 -3.95
CA LYS A 100 -13.98 10.14 -3.57
C LYS A 100 -13.77 8.98 -4.56
N CYS A 101 -12.52 8.77 -5.00
CA CYS A 101 -12.16 7.72 -5.93
C CYS A 101 -11.43 6.56 -5.23
N PRO A 102 -11.31 5.38 -5.89
CA PRO A 102 -10.57 4.25 -5.34
C PRO A 102 -9.10 4.58 -5.03
N LEU A 103 -8.53 3.89 -4.05
CA LEU A 103 -7.12 4.00 -3.66
C LEU A 103 -6.40 2.65 -3.74
N LEU A 104 -5.23 2.63 -4.38
CA LEU A 104 -4.24 1.56 -4.24
C LEU A 104 -3.13 1.99 -3.29
N ALA A 105 -2.85 1.22 -2.24
CA ALA A 105 -1.80 1.51 -1.26
C ALA A 105 -0.89 0.29 -1.01
N ASP A 106 0.30 0.28 -1.59
CA ASP A 106 1.33 -0.73 -1.35
C ASP A 106 2.61 -0.06 -0.83
N GLU A 107 2.82 -0.03 0.52
CA GLU A 107 2.04 -0.67 1.59
C GLU A 107 1.74 0.31 2.75
N PHE A 108 0.83 -0.09 3.63
CA PHE A 108 0.69 0.48 4.97
C PHE A 108 1.72 -0.20 5.89
N GLY A 109 2.96 0.30 5.89
CA GLY A 109 4.12 -0.31 6.52
C GLY A 109 4.80 0.58 7.56
N ALA A 110 5.86 0.05 8.17
CA ALA A 110 6.55 0.75 9.25
C ALA A 110 7.40 1.94 8.78
N MET A 111 7.84 1.97 7.52
CA MET A 111 8.57 3.11 6.97
C MET A 111 7.62 4.30 6.79
N GLU A 112 6.50 4.06 6.17
CA GLU A 112 5.45 5.04 5.84
C GLU A 112 4.84 5.64 7.09
N MET A 113 4.62 4.82 8.13
CA MET A 113 4.07 5.27 9.42
C MET A 113 5.01 6.19 10.23
N ASN A 114 6.22 6.47 9.76
CA ASN A 114 7.06 7.55 10.30
C ASN A 114 6.54 8.95 9.92
N SER A 115 5.67 9.07 8.92
CA SER A 115 4.91 10.28 8.67
C SER A 115 3.62 10.29 9.50
N ALA A 116 3.44 11.31 10.32
CA ALA A 116 2.22 11.49 11.10
C ALA A 116 0.99 11.72 10.21
N ASN A 117 1.16 12.43 9.08
CA ASN A 117 0.10 12.65 8.11
C ASN A 117 -0.30 11.34 7.43
N PHE A 118 0.68 10.53 6.99
CA PHE A 118 0.41 9.22 6.42
C PHE A 118 -0.35 8.33 7.40
N ALA A 119 0.09 8.25 8.66
CA ALA A 119 -0.57 7.46 9.70
C ALA A 119 -2.03 7.90 9.92
N ARG A 120 -2.27 9.21 10.04
CA ARG A 120 -3.61 9.78 10.20
C ARG A 120 -4.50 9.52 8.98
N LEU A 121 -3.98 9.76 7.77
CA LEU A 121 -4.76 9.58 6.54
C LEU A 121 -5.02 8.11 6.24
N SER A 122 -4.13 7.18 6.65
CA SER A 122 -4.37 5.74 6.50
C SER A 122 -5.68 5.31 7.15
N LEU A 123 -5.98 5.81 8.35
CA LEU A 123 -7.27 5.53 9.02
C LEU A 123 -8.44 6.18 8.29
N LYS A 124 -8.26 7.42 7.81
CA LYS A 124 -9.30 8.17 7.12
C LYS A 124 -9.69 7.53 5.77
N VAL A 125 -8.72 7.09 4.97
CA VAL A 125 -9.01 6.48 3.66
C VAL A 125 -9.75 5.16 3.78
N VAL A 126 -9.47 4.34 4.79
CA VAL A 126 -10.19 3.06 5.00
C VAL A 126 -11.63 3.28 5.49
N ASP A 127 -11.91 4.42 6.13
CA ASP A 127 -13.24 4.78 6.60
C ASP A 127 -14.09 5.44 5.49
N GLU A 128 -13.52 6.36 4.73
CA GLU A 128 -14.26 7.26 3.86
C GLU A 128 -14.28 6.87 2.37
N LEU A 129 -13.28 6.14 1.87
CA LEU A 129 -13.19 5.86 0.44
C LEU A 129 -14.16 4.75 -0.01
N PRO A 130 -14.65 4.82 -1.26
CA PRO A 130 -15.54 3.82 -1.82
C PRO A 130 -14.86 2.46 -2.03
N LEU A 131 -13.55 2.46 -2.26
CA LEU A 131 -12.74 1.26 -2.46
C LEU A 131 -11.28 1.53 -2.06
N VAL A 132 -10.70 0.66 -1.25
CA VAL A 132 -9.26 0.62 -0.99
C VAL A 132 -8.73 -0.79 -1.23
N VAL A 133 -7.73 -0.91 -2.09
CA VAL A 133 -6.97 -2.15 -2.27
C VAL A 133 -5.54 -1.88 -1.80
N GLY A 134 -5.01 -2.71 -0.92
CA GLY A 134 -3.67 -2.45 -0.42
C GLY A 134 -2.97 -3.62 0.22
N VAL A 135 -1.75 -3.36 0.65
CA VAL A 135 -0.93 -4.25 1.46
C VAL A 135 -0.77 -3.65 2.84
N VAL A 136 -0.93 -4.45 3.87
CA VAL A 136 -0.69 -4.04 5.25
C VAL A 136 0.35 -4.96 5.90
N ARG A 137 1.26 -4.35 6.64
CA ARG A 137 2.30 -5.04 7.40
C ARG A 137 1.73 -6.18 8.26
N GLU A 138 2.36 -7.37 8.21
CA GLU A 138 1.98 -8.53 9.01
C GLU A 138 2.36 -8.36 10.50
N ARG A 139 3.61 -7.91 10.76
CA ARG A 139 4.12 -7.74 12.12
C ARG A 139 3.36 -6.65 12.88
N PRO A 140 3.22 -6.76 14.21
CA PRO A 140 2.51 -5.79 15.03
C PRO A 140 3.02 -4.35 14.81
N HIS A 141 2.07 -3.42 14.71
CA HIS A 141 2.30 -1.99 14.68
C HIS A 141 1.00 -1.28 15.06
N PRO A 142 1.00 -0.29 15.97
CA PRO A 142 -0.24 0.29 16.52
C PRO A 142 -1.25 0.71 15.46
N ILE A 143 -0.83 1.52 14.47
CA ILE A 143 -1.71 2.02 13.40
C ILE A 143 -2.11 0.91 12.43
N CYS A 144 -1.16 0.05 12.00
CA CYS A 144 -1.49 -1.07 11.10
C CYS A 144 -2.47 -2.05 11.73
N ASP A 145 -2.35 -2.30 13.04
CA ASP A 145 -3.26 -3.18 13.76
C ASP A 145 -4.64 -2.53 13.97
N GLN A 146 -4.70 -1.21 14.10
CA GLN A 146 -5.95 -0.44 14.08
C GLN A 146 -6.62 -0.54 12.71
N LEU A 147 -5.89 -0.34 11.61
CA LEU A 147 -6.40 -0.52 10.23
C LEU A 147 -7.01 -1.90 10.03
N LYS A 148 -6.31 -2.96 10.45
CA LYS A 148 -6.79 -4.34 10.32
C LYS A 148 -8.10 -4.60 11.07
N ARG A 149 -8.38 -3.84 12.14
CA ARG A 149 -9.60 -3.97 12.96
C ARG A 149 -10.71 -2.99 12.59
N SER A 150 -10.46 -2.08 11.65
CA SER A 150 -11.45 -1.09 11.22
C SER A 150 -12.67 -1.76 10.57
N SER A 151 -13.84 -1.18 10.80
CA SER A 151 -15.08 -1.65 10.19
C SER A 151 -14.99 -1.57 8.66
N GLY A 152 -15.52 -2.57 7.97
CA GLY A 152 -15.47 -2.60 6.49
C GLY A 152 -14.15 -3.10 5.91
N VAL A 153 -13.12 -3.34 6.71
CA VAL A 153 -11.83 -3.90 6.26
C VAL A 153 -11.90 -5.42 6.24
N GLN A 154 -11.49 -6.01 5.13
CA GLN A 154 -11.16 -7.42 5.04
C GLN A 154 -9.64 -7.59 4.93
N VAL A 155 -9.05 -8.32 5.88
CA VAL A 155 -7.63 -8.68 5.84
C VAL A 155 -7.47 -10.09 5.33
N ILE A 156 -6.69 -10.26 4.25
CA ILE A 156 -6.48 -11.54 3.60
C ILE A 156 -5.00 -11.92 3.66
N LYS A 157 -4.70 -13.08 4.26
CA LYS A 157 -3.33 -13.59 4.32
C LYS A 157 -2.92 -14.21 2.99
N VAL A 158 -1.83 -13.70 2.42
CA VAL A 158 -1.22 -14.21 1.17
C VAL A 158 -0.14 -15.22 1.49
N SER A 159 -0.15 -16.33 0.77
CA SER A 159 0.89 -17.33 0.73
C SER A 159 1.28 -17.66 -0.71
N ARG A 160 2.30 -18.47 -0.92
CA ARG A 160 2.70 -18.91 -2.26
C ARG A 160 1.63 -19.79 -2.93
N GLU A 161 0.88 -20.54 -2.12
CA GLU A 161 -0.15 -21.47 -2.58
C GLU A 161 -1.43 -20.78 -3.03
N ASN A 162 -1.82 -19.67 -2.36
CA ASN A 162 -3.11 -19.02 -2.60
C ASN A 162 -3.05 -17.76 -3.47
N ARG A 163 -1.86 -17.17 -3.73
CA ARG A 163 -1.71 -15.86 -4.40
C ARG A 163 -2.35 -15.79 -5.78
N GLU A 164 -2.30 -16.86 -6.58
CA GLU A 164 -2.92 -16.90 -7.92
C GLU A 164 -4.45 -16.92 -7.84
N GLN A 165 -4.99 -17.65 -6.87
CA GLN A 165 -6.43 -17.65 -6.61
C GLN A 165 -6.89 -16.27 -6.14
N LEU A 166 -6.18 -15.68 -5.18
CA LEU A 166 -6.49 -14.33 -4.67
C LEU A 166 -6.38 -13.25 -5.74
N ARG A 167 -5.46 -13.39 -6.70
CA ARG A 167 -5.38 -12.50 -7.86
C ARG A 167 -6.64 -12.55 -8.72
N LYS A 168 -7.13 -13.76 -9.04
CA LYS A 168 -8.36 -13.93 -9.81
C LYS A 168 -9.55 -13.33 -9.08
N GLU A 169 -9.70 -13.67 -7.80
CA GLU A 169 -10.76 -13.13 -6.95
C GLU A 169 -10.75 -11.60 -6.87
N LEU A 170 -9.55 -10.97 -6.80
CA LEU A 170 -9.43 -9.51 -6.79
C LEU A 170 -9.90 -8.91 -8.13
N LEU A 171 -9.50 -9.48 -9.26
CA LEU A 171 -9.92 -8.98 -10.57
C LEU A 171 -11.42 -9.12 -10.78
N GLU A 172 -12.00 -10.27 -10.44
CA GLU A 172 -13.44 -10.53 -10.48
C GLU A 172 -14.21 -9.55 -9.55
N TYR A 173 -13.70 -9.32 -8.34
CA TYR A 173 -14.28 -8.36 -7.41
C TYR A 173 -14.27 -6.93 -7.99
N LEU A 174 -13.17 -6.51 -8.62
CA LEU A 174 -13.07 -5.18 -9.24
C LEU A 174 -13.97 -5.00 -10.47
N GLU A 175 -14.46 -6.07 -11.08
CA GLU A 175 -15.44 -6.00 -12.16
C GLU A 175 -16.84 -5.60 -11.66
N THR A 176 -17.08 -5.69 -10.36
CA THR A 176 -18.38 -5.30 -9.75
C THR A 176 -18.48 -3.79 -9.47
N PHE A 177 -17.39 -3.03 -9.65
CA PHE A 177 -17.32 -1.56 -9.53
C PHE A 177 -17.30 -0.92 -10.91
#